data_7895d2b2565c1c75fc8b7e8395256f61
#
_entry.id   7895d2b2565c1c75fc8b7e8395256f61
#
_cell.length_a   1.000
_cell.length_b   1.000
_cell.length_c   1.000
_cell.angle_alpha   90.00
_cell.angle_beta   90.00
_cell.angle_gamma   90.00
#
_symmetry.space_group_name_H-M   'P 1'
#
loop_
_entity.id
_entity.type
_entity.pdbx_description
1 polymer ?
#
loop_
_entity_poly.entity_id
_entity_poly.type
_entity_poly.pdbx_seq_one_letter_code
_entity_poly.pdbx_strand_id
1 'polypeptide(L)'
;MLVAHIPLVCSLLAPCERGASTQEGDQFISRRTLSVRREINQLTWRAEGIFIAYMTMKERAAHELAIRNRYRKLVGSLTERARRLFVASEAMAFGYGGIAAAARATGMAPSVIGMGIADVRAIEDGTAEPMAPTRSRRPGAGRKKATEKDPTLLPALKALVESTTRGDPESPLLWTARSQRNIVAALAEQGHGVSTRTVSNLLKELGYSLQANRKRVEGAQHPDRNAQFEHIHETVRCQLQANEPVISVDTKKKELVGAYKNGGRELRAKGDAEDVNVHDFIDKEKGKVAPYGVYDIHQNEAWVSVGISHDTAEFAVQAIRTWWNEMGAPRYPNATSLVITADGGGSNGYRLRLWKLELQGLVDELGFPITVCHLPPGTSKWNKIEHRLFSFITKSWRGKPLVTHQVIVNLIAATKTKTGLIVRSRLDERTYPKGRRVSDKQLALLNLEPHAFHGEWNYTIRPTVAA
;
A
#
# COMPACT_ATOMS: atom_id res chain seq x y z
N MET A 1 46.76 -47.50 2.08
CA MET A 1 46.12 -48.64 1.39
C MET A 1 45.15 -49.31 2.34
N LEU A 2 43.96 -49.28 2.04
CA LEU A 2 42.73 -50.01 2.23
C LEU A 2 41.58 -49.05 2.61
N VAL A 3 40.94 -48.65 1.54
CA VAL A 3 39.64 -48.01 1.52
C VAL A 3 38.63 -49.15 1.62
N ALA A 4 37.82 -49.20 2.65
CA ALA A 4 36.66 -50.11 2.74
C ALA A 4 35.40 -49.26 2.50
N HIS A 5 34.79 -49.49 1.35
CA HIS A 5 33.43 -49.06 1.00
C HIS A 5 32.39 -49.64 1.97
N ILE A 6 31.50 -48.81 2.42
CA ILE A 6 30.22 -49.25 2.97
C ILE A 6 29.14 -48.64 2.04
N PRO A 7 28.27 -49.46 1.44
CA PRO A 7 27.27 -49.00 0.50
C PRO A 7 26.07 -48.38 1.19
N LEU A 8 25.59 -47.30 0.54
CA LEU A 8 24.26 -46.74 0.71
C LEU A 8 23.20 -47.84 0.51
N VAL A 9 22.35 -48.00 1.49
CA VAL A 9 21.02 -48.60 1.29
C VAL A 9 20.00 -47.49 1.49
N CYS A 10 19.72 -46.82 0.39
CA CYS A 10 18.56 -45.99 0.26
C CYS A 10 17.83 -46.43 -1.00
N SER A 11 16.74 -47.13 -0.83
CA SER A 11 15.57 -47.21 -1.70
C SER A 11 14.76 -48.47 -1.38
N LEU A 12 13.55 -48.20 -1.17
CA LEU A 12 12.35 -48.99 -1.39
C LEU A 12 11.35 -48.72 -0.26
N LEU A 13 10.45 -47.81 -0.55
CA LEU A 13 9.02 -47.94 -0.26
C LEU A 13 8.29 -46.81 -0.96
N ALA A 14 7.82 -47.13 -2.17
CA ALA A 14 6.77 -46.38 -2.86
C ALA A 14 5.40 -46.75 -2.24
N PRO A 15 4.40 -45.87 -2.32
CA PRO A 15 3.12 -46.11 -1.71
C PRO A 15 2.27 -47.04 -2.57
N CYS A 16 1.63 -48.02 -1.94
CA CYS A 16 0.56 -48.80 -2.51
C CYS A 16 -0.77 -48.32 -1.94
N GLU A 17 -1.66 -47.96 -2.81
CA GLU A 17 -3.03 -47.54 -2.51
C GLU A 17 -3.97 -48.72 -2.26
N ARG A 18 -5.00 -48.43 -1.43
CA ARG A 18 -6.37 -48.97 -1.38
C ARG A 18 -6.67 -50.35 -0.78
N GLY A 19 -7.59 -50.31 0.18
CA GLY A 19 -8.57 -51.37 0.41
C GLY A 19 -8.99 -51.58 1.86
N ALA A 20 -10.09 -50.98 2.19
CA ALA A 20 -11.16 -51.26 3.17
C ALA A 20 -10.99 -52.38 4.26
N SER A 21 -11.38 -51.96 5.49
CA SER A 21 -12.12 -52.65 6.56
C SER A 21 -11.46 -53.87 7.26
N THR A 22 -11.16 -53.71 8.51
CA THR A 22 -11.81 -54.32 9.69
C THR A 22 -11.04 -53.95 10.96
N GLN A 23 -11.72 -53.27 11.86
CA GLN A 23 -11.29 -53.09 13.26
C GLN A 23 -11.37 -54.44 13.94
N GLU A 24 -10.28 -54.94 14.44
CA GLU A 24 -10.14 -55.84 15.61
C GLU A 24 -8.80 -56.62 15.69
N GLY A 25 -7.77 -56.23 14.93
CA GLY A 25 -6.47 -56.91 14.95
C GLY A 25 -5.25 -56.09 15.43
N ASP A 26 -5.36 -54.79 15.55
CA ASP A 26 -4.18 -53.89 15.63
C ASP A 26 -3.59 -53.64 17.03
N GLN A 27 -4.25 -54.06 18.10
CA GLN A 27 -3.70 -53.83 19.45
C GLN A 27 -2.68 -54.86 19.94
N PHE A 28 -2.58 -56.03 19.33
CA PHE A 28 -1.65 -57.04 19.77
C PHE A 28 -0.29 -57.05 19.07
N ILE A 29 -0.24 -56.51 17.85
CA ILE A 29 1.01 -56.42 17.06
C ILE A 29 1.87 -55.21 17.47
N SER A 30 1.25 -54.15 17.95
CA SER A 30 1.92 -52.89 18.39
C SER A 30 2.81 -53.11 19.64
N ARG A 31 2.41 -53.96 20.57
CA ARG A 31 3.19 -54.18 21.83
C ARG A 31 4.42 -55.06 21.63
N ARG A 32 4.39 -56.01 20.71
CA ARG A 32 5.54 -56.88 20.42
C ARG A 32 6.61 -56.16 19.57
N THR A 33 6.21 -55.37 18.61
CA THR A 33 7.15 -54.57 17.78
C THR A 33 7.84 -53.46 18.57
N LEU A 34 7.18 -52.87 19.56
CA LEU A 34 7.82 -51.88 20.46
C LEU A 34 8.79 -52.54 21.46
N SER A 35 8.51 -53.75 21.90
CA SER A 35 9.40 -54.52 22.76
C SER A 35 10.68 -54.92 22.02
N VAL A 36 10.55 -55.47 20.82
CA VAL A 36 11.69 -55.87 19.98
C VAL A 36 12.54 -54.67 19.57
N ARG A 37 11.93 -53.54 19.25
CA ARG A 37 12.68 -52.28 18.97
C ARG A 37 13.41 -51.77 20.23
N ARG A 38 12.83 -51.89 21.42
CA ARG A 38 13.54 -51.53 22.67
C ARG A 38 14.73 -52.42 22.95
N GLU A 39 14.60 -53.70 22.72
CA GLU A 39 15.70 -54.63 22.92
C GLU A 39 16.80 -54.50 21.88
N ILE A 40 16.45 -54.27 20.61
CA ILE A 40 17.43 -53.99 19.56
C ILE A 40 18.16 -52.67 19.85
N ASN A 41 17.46 -51.60 20.25
CA ASN A 41 18.10 -50.35 20.63
C ASN A 41 18.98 -50.48 21.87
N GLN A 42 18.59 -51.30 22.87
CA GLN A 42 19.44 -51.57 24.03
C GLN A 42 20.69 -52.43 23.68
N LEU A 43 20.58 -53.34 22.73
CA LEU A 43 21.71 -54.14 22.24
C LEU A 43 22.66 -53.32 21.37
N THR A 44 22.16 -52.45 20.51
CA THR A 44 23.00 -51.52 19.72
C THR A 44 23.73 -50.50 20.60
N TRP A 45 23.07 -49.96 21.64
CA TRP A 45 23.71 -49.08 22.61
C TRP A 45 24.78 -49.75 23.44
N ARG A 46 24.59 -51.01 23.78
CA ARG A 46 25.62 -51.81 24.47
C ARG A 46 26.81 -52.14 23.55
N ALA A 47 26.54 -52.48 22.29
CA ALA A 47 27.61 -52.74 21.31
C ALA A 47 28.41 -51.50 20.98
N GLU A 48 27.76 -50.33 20.75
CA GLU A 48 28.42 -49.07 20.51
C GLU A 48 29.15 -48.54 21.75
N GLY A 49 28.59 -48.70 22.94
CA GLY A 49 29.27 -48.37 24.21
C GLY A 49 30.53 -49.18 24.47
N ILE A 50 30.54 -50.46 24.11
CA ILE A 50 31.71 -51.32 24.19
C ILE A 50 32.76 -50.92 23.16
N PHE A 51 32.38 -50.57 21.90
CA PHE A 51 33.32 -50.16 20.86
C PHE A 51 34.02 -48.84 21.20
N ILE A 52 33.31 -47.87 21.80
CA ILE A 52 33.88 -46.58 22.20
C ILE A 52 34.76 -46.70 23.47
N ALA A 53 34.53 -47.70 24.33
CA ALA A 53 35.39 -47.94 25.46
C ALA A 53 36.84 -48.34 25.07
N TYR A 54 37.05 -48.78 23.82
CA TYR A 54 38.36 -49.13 23.30
C TYR A 54 39.06 -47.98 22.51
N MET A 55 38.41 -46.81 22.35
CA MET A 55 39.10 -45.67 21.75
C MET A 55 40.27 -45.18 22.60
N THR A 56 41.42 -45.07 22.00
CA THR A 56 42.62 -44.55 22.67
C THR A 56 42.46 -43.08 23.06
N MET A 57 43.17 -42.62 24.06
CA MET A 57 43.17 -41.20 24.47
C MET A 57 43.48 -40.24 23.28
N LYS A 58 44.36 -40.72 22.35
CA LYS A 58 44.73 -39.93 21.12
C LYS A 58 43.56 -39.79 20.15
N GLU A 59 42.79 -40.85 19.93
CA GLU A 59 41.62 -40.83 19.05
C GLU A 59 40.51 -39.97 19.64
N ARG A 60 40.26 -40.04 20.95
CA ARG A 60 39.30 -39.14 21.63
C ARG A 60 39.66 -37.67 21.49
N ALA A 61 40.93 -37.31 21.64
CA ALA A 61 41.41 -35.95 21.47
C ALA A 61 41.26 -35.46 20.01
N ALA A 62 41.49 -36.34 19.02
CA ALA A 62 41.28 -36.06 17.62
C ALA A 62 39.81 -35.78 17.27
N HIS A 63 38.88 -36.57 17.81
CA HIS A 63 37.43 -36.39 17.66
C HIS A 63 36.96 -35.09 18.30
N GLU A 64 37.44 -34.77 19.50
CA GLU A 64 37.11 -33.50 20.18
C GLU A 64 37.60 -32.31 19.39
N LEU A 65 38.78 -32.36 18.81
CA LEU A 65 39.32 -31.33 17.91
C LEU A 65 38.46 -31.19 16.65
N ALA A 66 37.99 -32.30 16.08
CA ALA A 66 37.12 -32.30 14.90
C ALA A 66 35.77 -31.62 15.21
N ILE A 67 35.15 -31.92 16.37
CA ILE A 67 33.92 -31.24 16.84
C ILE A 67 34.18 -29.73 16.95
N ARG A 68 35.26 -29.31 17.58
CA ARG A 68 35.65 -27.91 17.75
C ARG A 68 35.78 -27.21 16.41
N ASN A 69 36.44 -27.83 15.43
CA ASN A 69 36.67 -27.25 14.12
C ASN A 69 35.36 -27.10 13.31
N ARG A 70 34.45 -28.11 13.35
CA ARG A 70 33.14 -28.00 12.71
C ARG A 70 32.28 -26.93 13.37
N TYR A 71 32.25 -26.90 14.69
CA TYR A 71 31.47 -25.89 15.43
C TYR A 71 31.94 -24.45 15.12
N ARG A 72 33.27 -24.22 15.13
CA ARG A 72 33.83 -22.89 14.85
C ARG A 72 33.46 -22.36 13.45
N LYS A 73 33.40 -23.26 12.45
CA LYS A 73 33.00 -22.91 11.09
C LYS A 73 31.54 -22.51 10.97
N LEU A 74 30.66 -23.07 11.78
CA LEU A 74 29.21 -22.94 11.66
C LEU A 74 28.57 -22.01 12.68
N VAL A 75 29.21 -21.76 13.83
CA VAL A 75 28.61 -21.07 14.98
C VAL A 75 28.05 -19.69 14.63
N GLY A 76 28.67 -18.96 13.69
CA GLY A 76 28.22 -17.63 13.26
C GLY A 76 26.91 -17.64 12.48
N SER A 77 26.61 -18.73 11.76
CA SER A 77 25.42 -18.88 10.93
C SER A 77 24.25 -19.60 11.61
N LEU A 78 24.51 -20.25 12.75
CA LEU A 78 23.49 -21.04 13.45
C LEU A 78 22.72 -20.21 14.48
N THR A 79 21.40 -20.37 14.52
CA THR A 79 20.56 -19.88 15.63
C THR A 79 20.89 -20.60 16.93
N GLU A 80 20.48 -20.06 18.09
CA GLU A 80 20.70 -20.67 19.42
C GLU A 80 20.19 -22.13 19.44
N ARG A 81 19.01 -22.40 18.89
CA ARG A 81 18.44 -23.74 18.78
C ARG A 81 19.28 -24.65 17.88
N ALA A 82 19.65 -24.16 16.70
CA ALA A 82 20.44 -24.94 15.76
C ALA A 82 21.83 -25.26 16.32
N ARG A 83 22.47 -24.35 17.08
CA ARG A 83 23.71 -24.62 17.82
C ARG A 83 23.54 -25.75 18.84
N ARG A 84 22.45 -25.70 19.63
CA ARG A 84 22.15 -26.74 20.62
C ARG A 84 21.95 -28.09 19.97
N LEU A 85 21.14 -28.17 18.90
CA LEU A 85 20.91 -29.42 18.18
C LEU A 85 22.19 -29.94 17.53
N PHE A 86 22.99 -29.09 16.91
CA PHE A 86 24.27 -29.48 16.32
C PHE A 86 25.22 -30.07 17.35
N VAL A 87 25.42 -29.37 18.49
CA VAL A 87 26.32 -29.84 19.55
C VAL A 87 25.79 -31.14 20.20
N ALA A 88 24.46 -31.26 20.31
CA ALA A 88 23.82 -32.47 20.79
C ALA A 88 24.05 -33.68 19.86
N SER A 89 23.89 -33.50 18.54
CA SER A 89 24.15 -34.53 17.52
C SER A 89 25.61 -34.97 17.55
N GLU A 90 26.56 -34.03 17.68
CA GLU A 90 27.98 -34.35 17.82
C GLU A 90 28.27 -35.13 19.13
N ALA A 91 27.61 -34.77 20.23
CA ALA A 91 27.73 -35.49 21.50
C ALA A 91 27.17 -36.92 21.42
N MET A 92 26.05 -37.10 20.70
CA MET A 92 25.47 -38.44 20.47
C MET A 92 26.39 -39.30 19.57
N ALA A 93 26.92 -38.70 18.49
CA ALA A 93 27.85 -39.39 17.60
C ALA A 93 29.17 -39.78 18.27
N PHE A 94 29.63 -39.01 19.26
CA PHE A 94 30.81 -39.34 20.05
C PHE A 94 30.59 -40.55 20.97
N GLY A 95 29.37 -40.80 21.41
CA GLY A 95 29.00 -41.90 22.30
C GLY A 95 29.39 -41.68 23.77
N TYR A 96 30.02 -42.66 24.39
CA TYR A 96 30.37 -42.57 25.82
C TYR A 96 31.30 -41.40 26.15
N GLY A 97 30.88 -40.51 27.01
CA GLY A 97 31.60 -39.30 27.37
C GLY A 97 31.39 -38.14 26.40
N GLY A 98 30.51 -38.29 25.39
CA GLY A 98 30.28 -37.30 24.32
C GLY A 98 29.79 -35.95 24.81
N ILE A 99 28.93 -35.88 25.86
CA ILE A 99 28.50 -34.63 26.48
C ILE A 99 29.72 -33.83 27.00
N ALA A 100 30.63 -34.53 27.69
CA ALA A 100 31.84 -33.88 28.26
C ALA A 100 32.81 -33.43 27.14
N ALA A 101 32.99 -34.24 26.09
CA ALA A 101 33.82 -33.93 24.94
C ALA A 101 33.24 -32.73 24.14
N ALA A 102 31.95 -32.75 23.88
CA ALA A 102 31.28 -31.65 23.18
C ALA A 102 31.29 -30.35 24.00
N ALA A 103 31.13 -30.44 25.33
CA ALA A 103 31.24 -29.30 26.23
C ALA A 103 32.62 -28.65 26.19
N ARG A 104 33.71 -29.45 26.25
CA ARG A 104 35.10 -28.97 26.13
C ARG A 104 35.38 -28.39 24.75
N ALA A 105 34.84 -29.02 23.70
CA ALA A 105 35.07 -28.59 22.32
C ALA A 105 34.39 -27.27 21.98
N THR A 106 33.18 -27.02 22.52
CA THR A 106 32.31 -25.91 22.09
C THR A 106 32.11 -24.82 23.16
N GLY A 107 32.43 -25.11 24.43
CA GLY A 107 32.15 -24.24 25.56
C GLY A 107 30.67 -24.22 26.00
N MET A 108 29.82 -25.09 25.43
CA MET A 108 28.40 -25.18 25.79
C MET A 108 28.25 -25.98 27.10
N ALA A 109 27.38 -25.50 27.99
CA ALA A 109 27.13 -26.17 29.28
C ALA A 109 26.57 -27.57 29.06
N PRO A 110 27.02 -28.60 29.85
CA PRO A 110 26.54 -29.98 29.74
C PRO A 110 25.02 -30.13 29.84
N SER A 111 24.37 -29.33 30.70
CA SER A 111 22.91 -29.31 30.84
C SER A 111 22.18 -28.85 29.53
N VAL A 112 22.76 -27.87 28.81
CA VAL A 112 22.23 -27.39 27.53
C VAL A 112 22.39 -28.47 26.46
N ILE A 113 23.53 -29.16 26.44
CA ILE A 113 23.78 -30.31 25.54
C ILE A 113 22.77 -31.45 25.84
N GLY A 114 22.54 -31.75 27.11
CA GLY A 114 21.54 -32.74 27.52
C GLY A 114 20.12 -32.41 27.07
N MET A 115 19.71 -31.16 27.20
CA MET A 115 18.44 -30.68 26.62
C MET A 115 18.41 -30.82 25.10
N GLY A 116 19.53 -30.54 24.42
CA GLY A 116 19.66 -30.74 22.99
C GLY A 116 19.50 -32.17 22.56
N ILE A 117 20.08 -33.11 23.30
CA ILE A 117 19.93 -34.58 23.06
C ILE A 117 18.47 -35.00 23.18
N ALA A 118 17.76 -34.52 24.20
CA ALA A 118 16.33 -34.78 24.34
C ALA A 118 15.52 -34.20 23.14
N ASP A 119 15.88 -33.00 22.66
CA ASP A 119 15.26 -32.38 21.46
C ASP A 119 15.55 -33.20 20.19
N VAL A 120 16.79 -33.71 20.00
CA VAL A 120 17.17 -34.56 18.86
C VAL A 120 16.39 -35.85 18.86
N ARG A 121 16.34 -36.55 20.01
CA ARG A 121 15.58 -37.78 20.15
C ARG A 121 14.09 -37.61 19.89
N ALA A 122 13.49 -36.53 20.41
CA ALA A 122 12.10 -36.20 20.13
C ALA A 122 11.83 -35.99 18.63
N ILE A 123 12.80 -35.43 17.89
CA ILE A 123 12.73 -35.29 16.42
C ILE A 123 12.82 -36.65 15.73
N GLU A 124 13.77 -37.50 16.16
CA GLU A 124 13.97 -38.84 15.61
C GLU A 124 12.76 -39.74 15.87
N ASP A 125 12.16 -39.65 17.06
CA ASP A 125 10.97 -40.41 17.46
C ASP A 125 9.66 -39.87 16.90
N GLY A 126 9.70 -38.74 16.17
CA GLY A 126 8.52 -38.06 15.61
C GLY A 126 7.59 -37.45 16.67
N THR A 127 8.05 -37.32 17.92
CA THR A 127 7.27 -36.74 19.03
C THR A 127 7.51 -35.23 19.22
N ALA A 128 8.45 -34.64 18.44
CA ALA A 128 8.75 -33.23 18.52
C ALA A 128 7.59 -32.40 17.95
N GLU A 129 7.16 -31.36 18.69
CA GLU A 129 6.21 -30.40 18.16
C GLU A 129 6.78 -29.66 16.90
N PRO A 130 5.97 -29.54 15.85
CA PRO A 130 6.39 -28.80 14.65
C PRO A 130 6.81 -27.36 15.01
N MET A 131 8.03 -27.00 14.68
CA MET A 131 8.53 -25.67 14.95
C MET A 131 9.16 -25.07 13.69
N ALA A 132 8.74 -23.85 13.31
CA ALA A 132 9.29 -23.16 12.15
C ALA A 132 10.82 -23.04 12.27
N PRO A 133 11.59 -23.22 11.18
CA PRO A 133 13.06 -23.18 11.18
C PRO A 133 13.65 -21.90 11.77
N THR A 134 12.92 -20.77 11.65
CA THR A 134 13.31 -19.46 12.16
C THR A 134 13.05 -19.26 13.66
N ARG A 135 12.35 -20.20 14.31
CA ARG A 135 12.02 -20.09 15.73
C ARG A 135 13.11 -20.72 16.61
N SER A 136 13.62 -19.93 17.55
CA SER A 136 14.64 -20.39 18.51
C SER A 136 14.05 -20.98 19.81
N ARG A 137 12.80 -20.63 20.14
CA ARG A 137 12.14 -21.02 21.40
C ARG A 137 10.85 -21.79 21.13
N ARG A 138 10.53 -22.72 22.03
CA ARG A 138 9.26 -23.48 22.00
C ARG A 138 8.05 -22.54 22.12
N PRO A 139 6.88 -22.91 21.57
CA PRO A 139 5.64 -22.19 21.84
C PRO A 139 5.43 -22.00 23.35
N GLY A 140 5.03 -20.81 23.77
CA GLY A 140 4.83 -20.49 25.20
C GLY A 140 6.10 -20.11 26.00
N ALA A 141 7.31 -20.34 25.49
CA ALA A 141 8.56 -19.99 26.18
C ALA A 141 8.94 -18.50 26.10
N GLY A 142 8.05 -17.63 25.57
CA GLY A 142 8.22 -16.18 25.49
C GLY A 142 7.85 -15.47 26.81
N ARG A 143 8.08 -14.15 26.83
CA ARG A 143 7.58 -13.30 27.91
C ARG A 143 6.06 -13.35 27.91
N LYS A 144 5.44 -13.69 29.07
CA LYS A 144 3.98 -13.66 29.23
C LYS A 144 3.42 -12.32 28.83
N LYS A 145 2.25 -12.31 28.20
CA LYS A 145 1.54 -11.09 27.82
C LYS A 145 1.27 -10.22 29.05
N ALA A 146 1.20 -8.92 28.87
CA ALA A 146 0.90 -8.00 29.96
C ALA A 146 -0.45 -8.31 30.61
N THR A 147 -1.45 -8.71 29.83
CA THR A 147 -2.79 -9.12 30.26
C THR A 147 -2.82 -10.47 31.00
N GLU A 148 -1.84 -11.34 30.80
CA GLU A 148 -1.68 -12.59 31.57
C GLU A 148 -1.02 -12.33 32.93
N LYS A 149 -0.19 -11.27 33.01
CA LYS A 149 0.47 -10.86 34.26
C LYS A 149 -0.45 -10.02 35.13
N ASP A 150 -1.28 -9.22 34.48
CA ASP A 150 -2.22 -8.30 35.07
C ASP A 150 -3.58 -8.45 34.37
N PRO A 151 -4.46 -9.33 34.86
CA PRO A 151 -5.78 -9.56 34.29
C PRO A 151 -6.69 -8.34 34.32
N THR A 152 -6.43 -7.38 35.22
CA THR A 152 -7.24 -6.16 35.41
C THR A 152 -6.86 -5.05 34.46
N LEU A 153 -5.71 -5.15 33.79
CA LEU A 153 -5.21 -4.16 32.83
C LEU A 153 -6.16 -3.90 31.65
N LEU A 154 -6.71 -4.95 31.05
CA LEU A 154 -7.57 -4.81 29.87
C LEU A 154 -8.91 -4.17 30.22
N PRO A 155 -9.61 -4.57 31.30
CA PRO A 155 -10.80 -3.86 31.79
C PRO A 155 -10.53 -2.40 32.13
N ALA A 156 -9.42 -2.09 32.84
CA ALA A 156 -9.04 -0.72 33.16
C ALA A 156 -8.79 0.15 31.91
N LEU A 157 -8.06 -0.39 30.93
CA LEU A 157 -7.87 0.30 29.64
C LEU A 157 -9.21 0.54 28.93
N LYS A 158 -10.10 -0.46 28.91
CA LYS A 158 -11.42 -0.34 28.29
C LYS A 158 -12.26 0.75 28.95
N ALA A 159 -12.32 0.77 30.27
CA ALA A 159 -13.03 1.80 31.04
C ALA A 159 -12.46 3.21 30.79
N LEU A 160 -11.13 3.37 30.74
CA LEU A 160 -10.47 4.64 30.40
C LEU A 160 -10.78 5.11 28.99
N VAL A 161 -10.84 4.21 28.02
CA VAL A 161 -11.15 4.55 26.64
C VAL A 161 -12.64 4.88 26.50
N GLU A 162 -13.54 4.11 27.08
CA GLU A 162 -15.00 4.34 27.06
C GLU A 162 -15.37 5.65 27.75
N SER A 163 -14.78 5.98 28.90
CA SER A 163 -15.04 7.24 29.62
C SER A 163 -14.60 8.49 28.85
N THR A 164 -13.65 8.36 27.93
CA THR A 164 -13.12 9.45 27.10
C THR A 164 -13.56 9.36 25.65
N THR A 165 -14.37 8.36 25.33
CA THR A 165 -14.96 8.20 24.03
C THR A 165 -16.09 9.21 23.86
N ARG A 166 -15.98 10.04 22.83
CA ARG A 166 -17.03 10.97 22.44
C ARG A 166 -17.94 10.25 21.45
N GLY A 167 -19.23 10.29 21.70
CA GLY A 167 -20.25 9.84 20.76
C GLY A 167 -20.82 11.03 19.99
N ASP A 168 -21.17 10.81 18.75
CA ASP A 168 -22.05 11.70 18.02
C ASP A 168 -23.48 11.52 18.57
N PRO A 169 -24.18 12.59 19.00
CA PRO A 169 -25.55 12.47 19.48
C PRO A 169 -26.53 11.92 18.42
N GLU A 170 -26.17 11.99 17.13
CA GLU A 170 -27.01 11.49 16.02
C GLU A 170 -26.52 10.13 15.48
N SER A 171 -25.34 9.64 15.90
CA SER A 171 -24.74 8.39 15.40
C SER A 171 -23.87 7.72 16.46
N PRO A 172 -23.90 6.39 16.61
CA PRO A 172 -23.08 5.66 17.59
C PRO A 172 -21.60 5.59 17.16
N LEU A 173 -20.97 6.74 16.93
CA LEU A 173 -19.56 6.86 16.59
C LEU A 173 -18.72 6.92 17.87
N LEU A 174 -17.80 5.96 18.02
CA LEU A 174 -16.90 5.87 19.16
C LEU A 174 -15.47 6.27 18.76
N TRP A 175 -14.90 7.33 19.38
CA TRP A 175 -13.48 7.68 19.24
C TRP A 175 -12.91 8.19 20.55
N THR A 176 -11.64 7.97 20.80
CA THR A 176 -10.92 8.52 21.94
C THR A 176 -10.04 9.71 21.57
N ALA A 177 -10.15 10.78 22.32
CA ALA A 177 -9.31 11.98 22.17
C ALA A 177 -7.99 11.89 22.97
N ARG A 178 -7.81 10.87 23.82
CA ARG A 178 -6.59 10.71 24.62
C ARG A 178 -5.42 10.20 23.79
N SER A 179 -4.27 10.84 23.98
CA SER A 179 -3.02 10.30 23.43
C SER A 179 -2.62 9.01 24.16
N GLN A 180 -1.89 8.11 23.48
CA GLN A 180 -1.40 6.86 24.11
C GLN A 180 -0.52 7.14 25.34
N ARG A 181 0.21 8.27 25.38
CA ARG A 181 1.01 8.68 26.55
C ARG A 181 0.13 9.02 27.74
N ASN A 182 -0.96 9.76 27.52
CA ASN A 182 -1.92 10.09 28.56
C ASN A 182 -2.69 8.86 29.07
N ILE A 183 -2.94 7.87 28.21
CA ILE A 183 -3.53 6.59 28.61
C ILE A 183 -2.55 5.82 29.50
N VAL A 184 -1.25 5.78 29.16
CA VAL A 184 -0.21 5.14 29.98
C VAL A 184 -0.11 5.80 31.35
N ALA A 185 -0.13 7.14 31.41
CA ALA A 185 -0.09 7.88 32.69
C ALA A 185 -1.31 7.54 33.55
N ALA A 186 -2.51 7.59 33.00
CA ALA A 186 -3.73 7.25 33.72
C ALA A 186 -3.80 5.78 34.17
N LEU A 187 -3.26 4.85 33.40
CA LEU A 187 -3.11 3.45 33.81
C LEU A 187 -2.09 3.29 34.94
N ALA A 188 -1.00 4.05 34.91
CA ALA A 188 0.02 4.05 35.97
C ALA A 188 -0.56 4.57 37.30
N GLU A 189 -1.41 5.59 37.29
CA GLU A 189 -2.16 6.10 38.46
C GLU A 189 -3.08 5.02 39.06
N GLN A 190 -3.58 4.08 38.22
CA GLN A 190 -4.39 2.94 38.66
C GLN A 190 -3.57 1.70 39.03
N GLY A 191 -2.23 1.80 39.07
CA GLY A 191 -1.33 0.74 39.43
C GLY A 191 -0.85 -0.18 38.27
N HIS A 192 -1.22 0.16 37.04
CA HIS A 192 -0.84 -0.64 35.85
C HIS A 192 0.40 -0.09 35.16
N GLY A 193 1.57 -0.69 35.38
CA GLY A 193 2.84 -0.33 34.76
C GLY A 193 3.00 -0.87 33.35
N VAL A 194 2.62 -0.10 32.31
CA VAL A 194 2.69 -0.52 30.92
C VAL A 194 3.38 0.49 30.00
N SER A 195 3.92 0.00 28.88
CA SER A 195 4.52 0.88 27.86
C SER A 195 3.48 1.37 26.86
N THR A 196 3.77 2.48 26.17
CA THR A 196 2.94 2.98 25.04
C THR A 196 2.77 1.93 23.96
N ARG A 197 3.79 1.09 23.72
CA ARG A 197 3.70 -0.01 22.76
C ARG A 197 2.69 -1.06 23.19
N THR A 198 2.66 -1.41 24.46
CA THR A 198 1.68 -2.33 25.03
C THR A 198 0.27 -1.78 24.89
N VAL A 199 0.04 -0.50 25.26
CA VAL A 199 -1.25 0.17 25.06
C VAL A 199 -1.67 0.18 23.59
N SER A 200 -0.75 0.48 22.67
CA SER A 200 -1.04 0.44 21.22
C SER A 200 -1.49 -0.95 20.75
N ASN A 201 -0.87 -2.01 21.25
CA ASN A 201 -1.24 -3.38 20.90
C ASN A 201 -2.62 -3.75 21.49
N LEU A 202 -2.86 -3.43 22.76
CA LEU A 202 -4.14 -3.68 23.41
C LEU A 202 -5.29 -2.90 22.77
N LEU A 203 -5.07 -1.64 22.36
CA LEU A 203 -6.07 -0.87 21.61
C LEU A 203 -6.42 -1.54 20.29
N LYS A 204 -5.44 -2.14 19.59
CA LYS A 204 -5.70 -2.91 18.37
C LYS A 204 -6.50 -4.18 18.65
N GLU A 205 -6.22 -4.88 19.74
CA GLU A 205 -6.99 -6.05 20.21
C GLU A 205 -8.44 -5.66 20.55
N LEU A 206 -8.66 -4.46 21.06
CA LEU A 206 -9.98 -3.86 21.28
C LEU A 206 -10.64 -3.28 20.02
N GLY A 207 -10.02 -3.44 18.83
CA GLY A 207 -10.57 -2.97 17.56
C GLY A 207 -10.31 -1.49 17.23
N TYR A 208 -9.53 -0.77 18.03
CA TYR A 208 -9.15 0.61 17.75
C TYR A 208 -7.95 0.68 16.80
N SER A 209 -8.07 1.56 15.79
CA SER A 209 -6.95 1.91 14.90
C SER A 209 -7.04 3.37 14.49
N LEU A 210 -5.90 3.95 14.11
CA LEU A 210 -5.88 5.31 13.57
C LEU A 210 -6.59 5.32 12.22
N GLN A 211 -7.71 6.06 12.15
CA GLN A 211 -8.51 6.23 10.94
C GLN A 211 -8.43 7.67 10.47
N ALA A 212 -8.25 7.85 9.17
CA ALA A 212 -8.44 9.14 8.52
C ALA A 212 -9.85 9.23 7.94
N ASN A 213 -10.37 10.44 7.80
CA ASN A 213 -11.65 10.67 7.14
C ASN A 213 -11.61 10.10 5.72
N ARG A 214 -12.64 9.35 5.36
CA ARG A 214 -12.81 8.78 4.02
C ARG A 214 -13.87 9.56 3.26
N LYS A 215 -13.52 10.08 2.09
CA LYS A 215 -14.46 10.71 1.17
C LYS A 215 -15.32 9.62 0.49
N ARG A 216 -16.34 9.12 1.16
CA ARG A 216 -17.25 8.08 0.66
C ARG A 216 -18.67 8.57 0.43
N VAL A 217 -19.10 9.59 1.17
CA VAL A 217 -20.45 10.11 1.06
C VAL A 217 -20.52 10.93 -0.23
N GLU A 218 -21.26 10.43 -1.19
CA GLU A 218 -21.67 11.14 -2.39
C GLU A 218 -22.97 11.86 -2.07
N GLY A 219 -23.23 13.01 -2.68
CA GLY A 219 -24.53 13.68 -2.60
C GLY A 219 -25.67 12.84 -3.20
N ALA A 220 -26.84 13.44 -3.34
CA ALA A 220 -27.98 12.77 -3.96
C ALA A 220 -27.60 12.17 -5.32
N GLN A 221 -27.92 10.90 -5.54
CA GLN A 221 -27.65 10.21 -6.78
C GLN A 221 -28.80 10.45 -7.75
N HIS A 222 -28.47 10.90 -8.97
CA HIS A 222 -29.48 10.99 -10.05
C HIS A 222 -29.90 9.57 -10.47
N PRO A 223 -31.21 9.32 -10.77
CA PRO A 223 -31.66 8.01 -11.23
C PRO A 223 -30.89 7.50 -12.45
N ASP A 224 -30.62 8.37 -13.42
CA ASP A 224 -29.94 8.02 -14.66
C ASP A 224 -28.41 8.08 -14.57
N ARG A 225 -27.87 8.07 -13.34
CA ARG A 225 -26.42 8.12 -13.12
C ARG A 225 -25.65 7.07 -13.92
N ASN A 226 -26.09 5.83 -13.87
CA ASN A 226 -25.42 4.73 -14.57
C ASN A 226 -25.57 4.85 -16.09
N ALA A 227 -26.77 5.18 -16.56
CA ALA A 227 -27.03 5.39 -17.98
C ALA A 227 -26.17 6.54 -18.56
N GLN A 228 -25.95 7.61 -17.79
CA GLN A 228 -25.05 8.68 -18.21
C GLN A 228 -23.58 8.21 -18.30
N PHE A 229 -23.10 7.38 -17.37
CA PHE A 229 -21.76 6.81 -17.48
C PHE A 229 -21.61 5.89 -18.69
N GLU A 230 -22.64 5.11 -19.00
CA GLU A 230 -22.68 4.25 -20.19
C GLU A 230 -22.65 5.09 -21.47
N HIS A 231 -23.47 6.16 -21.54
CA HIS A 231 -23.47 7.09 -22.65
C HIS A 231 -22.10 7.75 -22.87
N ILE A 232 -21.46 8.26 -21.79
CA ILE A 232 -20.10 8.82 -21.86
C ILE A 232 -19.10 7.77 -22.35
N HIS A 233 -19.19 6.55 -21.79
CA HIS A 233 -18.28 5.46 -22.18
C HIS A 233 -18.39 5.12 -23.66
N GLU A 234 -19.60 5.01 -24.16
CA GLU A 234 -19.86 4.71 -25.58
C GLU A 234 -19.38 5.84 -26.50
N THR A 235 -19.70 7.09 -26.17
CA THR A 235 -19.22 8.27 -26.92
C THR A 235 -17.69 8.32 -26.99
N VAL A 236 -17.03 8.14 -25.84
CA VAL A 236 -15.56 8.10 -25.76
C VAL A 236 -15.00 6.92 -26.55
N ARG A 237 -15.61 5.73 -26.45
CA ARG A 237 -15.16 4.54 -27.18
C ARG A 237 -15.20 4.72 -28.67
N CYS A 238 -16.33 5.23 -29.20
CA CYS A 238 -16.50 5.50 -30.62
C CYS A 238 -15.47 6.49 -31.14
N GLN A 239 -15.26 7.57 -30.40
CA GLN A 239 -14.31 8.62 -30.77
C GLN A 239 -12.85 8.09 -30.81
N LEU A 240 -12.47 7.30 -29.79
CA LEU A 240 -11.13 6.67 -29.74
C LEU A 240 -10.92 5.65 -30.87
N GLN A 241 -11.96 4.91 -31.24
CA GLN A 241 -11.90 3.97 -32.38
C GLN A 241 -11.73 4.68 -33.74
N ALA A 242 -12.23 5.90 -33.83
CA ALA A 242 -12.04 6.76 -35.01
C ALA A 242 -10.68 7.47 -35.01
N ASN A 243 -9.82 7.25 -34.01
CA ASN A 243 -8.55 7.96 -33.78
C ASN A 243 -8.72 9.48 -33.61
N GLU A 244 -9.88 9.92 -33.19
CA GLU A 244 -10.19 11.31 -32.90
C GLU A 244 -9.86 11.70 -31.45
N PRO A 245 -9.57 12.98 -31.17
CA PRO A 245 -9.21 13.41 -29.83
C PRO A 245 -10.34 13.31 -28.81
N VAL A 246 -10.00 12.83 -27.62
CA VAL A 246 -10.89 12.81 -26.45
C VAL A 246 -10.15 13.35 -25.25
N ILE A 247 -10.69 14.43 -24.67
CA ILE A 247 -10.08 15.05 -23.49
C ILE A 247 -10.98 14.98 -22.27
N SER A 248 -10.35 14.94 -21.11
CA SER A 248 -10.99 15.08 -19.80
C SER A 248 -10.48 16.38 -19.18
N VAL A 249 -11.38 17.26 -18.78
CA VAL A 249 -11.04 18.59 -18.29
C VAL A 249 -11.59 18.85 -16.90
N ASP A 250 -10.83 19.62 -16.10
CA ASP A 250 -11.26 20.09 -14.79
C ASP A 250 -10.28 21.10 -14.20
N THR A 251 -10.71 21.82 -13.17
CA THR A 251 -9.85 22.70 -12.35
C THR A 251 -9.36 21.96 -11.13
N LYS A 252 -8.05 21.79 -11.00
CA LYS A 252 -7.46 21.30 -9.75
C LYS A 252 -7.72 22.28 -8.62
N LYS A 253 -7.89 21.77 -7.39
CA LYS A 253 -7.97 22.59 -6.19
C LYS A 253 -6.99 23.75 -6.25
N LYS A 254 -7.49 24.98 -5.99
CA LYS A 254 -6.68 26.19 -5.92
C LYS A 254 -5.65 26.10 -4.80
N GLU A 255 -4.42 26.50 -5.09
CA GLU A 255 -3.32 26.43 -4.15
C GLU A 255 -2.82 27.84 -3.79
N LEU A 256 -2.42 28.02 -2.53
CA LEU A 256 -1.76 29.25 -2.08
C LEU A 256 -0.33 29.30 -2.63
N VAL A 257 0.10 30.51 -3.02
CA VAL A 257 1.48 30.75 -3.48
C VAL A 257 2.26 31.43 -2.38
N GLY A 258 3.33 30.76 -1.89
CA GLY A 258 4.16 31.25 -0.80
C GLY A 258 4.81 30.11 0.00
N ALA A 259 5.53 30.48 1.04
CA ALA A 259 6.17 29.53 1.96
C ALA A 259 5.13 28.91 2.92
N TYR A 260 4.15 28.21 2.36
CA TYR A 260 3.11 27.53 3.14
C TYR A 260 3.36 26.02 3.22
N LYS A 261 2.90 25.41 4.32
CA LYS A 261 3.00 23.97 4.52
C LYS A 261 2.18 23.21 3.48
N ASN A 262 2.85 22.44 2.64
CA ASN A 262 2.18 21.51 1.74
C ASN A 262 2.12 20.11 2.33
N GLY A 263 1.05 19.37 2.03
CA GLY A 263 0.81 18.03 2.55
C GLY A 263 1.88 17.03 2.10
N GLY A 264 2.29 16.15 3.02
CA GLY A 264 3.23 15.07 2.74
C GLY A 264 4.59 15.22 3.41
N ARG A 265 5.54 14.39 2.96
CA ARG A 265 6.91 14.36 3.46
C ARG A 265 7.87 14.15 2.30
N GLU A 266 9.06 14.73 2.41
CA GLU A 266 10.17 14.62 1.49
C GLU A 266 11.37 13.99 2.19
N LEU A 267 12.21 13.28 1.45
CA LEU A 267 13.48 12.77 1.97
C LEU A 267 14.51 13.89 1.96
N ARG A 268 14.95 14.28 3.15
CA ARG A 268 16.00 15.26 3.39
C ARG A 268 16.97 14.76 4.46
N ALA A 269 18.09 15.42 4.62
CA ALA A 269 19.00 15.18 5.73
C ALA A 269 18.25 15.33 7.07
N LYS A 270 18.65 14.54 8.07
CA LYS A 270 18.03 14.63 9.41
C LYS A 270 18.29 16.02 10.03
N GLY A 271 17.21 16.70 10.38
CA GLY A 271 17.29 18.06 10.93
C GLY A 271 17.21 19.19 9.91
N ASP A 272 17.21 18.88 8.59
CA ASP A 272 17.12 19.84 7.49
C ASP A 272 15.68 19.92 6.93
N ALA A 273 14.73 20.24 7.81
CA ALA A 273 13.36 20.50 7.40
C ALA A 273 13.26 21.93 6.84
N GLU A 274 12.52 22.10 5.73
CA GLU A 274 12.25 23.42 5.18
C GLU A 274 11.27 24.18 6.06
N ASP A 275 11.67 25.36 6.52
CA ASP A 275 10.82 26.22 7.33
C ASP A 275 9.75 26.89 6.46
N VAL A 276 8.54 26.95 6.98
CA VAL A 276 7.38 27.53 6.33
C VAL A 276 6.65 28.47 7.28
N ASN A 277 5.78 29.32 6.77
CA ASN A 277 4.97 30.23 7.55
C ASN A 277 4.14 29.47 8.62
N VAL A 278 4.04 30.03 9.81
CA VAL A 278 3.23 29.48 10.93
C VAL A 278 1.73 29.54 10.57
N HIS A 279 1.31 30.55 9.80
CA HIS A 279 -0.08 30.76 9.39
C HIS A 279 -0.21 30.84 7.88
N ASP A 280 -1.29 30.26 7.34
CA ASP A 280 -1.61 30.20 5.91
C ASP A 280 -2.42 31.45 5.46
N PHE A 281 -2.00 32.67 5.86
CA PHE A 281 -2.60 33.91 5.35
C PHE A 281 -2.21 34.12 3.91
N ILE A 282 -3.20 34.51 3.07
CA ILE A 282 -2.97 34.77 1.66
C ILE A 282 -2.00 35.92 1.49
N ASP A 283 -0.90 35.69 0.81
CA ASP A 283 -0.02 36.74 0.33
C ASP A 283 -0.79 37.59 -0.69
N LYS A 284 -0.88 38.92 -0.48
CA LYS A 284 -1.65 39.80 -1.34
C LYS A 284 -1.04 39.99 -2.75
N GLU A 285 0.28 39.81 -2.87
CA GLU A 285 0.98 39.93 -4.15
C GLU A 285 0.96 38.61 -4.94
N LYS A 286 1.17 37.47 -4.25
CA LYS A 286 1.25 36.18 -4.90
C LYS A 286 -0.10 35.48 -5.05
N GLY A 287 -1.04 35.74 -4.16
CA GLY A 287 -2.40 35.24 -4.23
C GLY A 287 -2.56 33.73 -4.20
N LYS A 288 -3.42 33.24 -5.07
CA LYS A 288 -3.71 31.83 -5.32
C LYS A 288 -3.60 31.53 -6.80
N VAL A 289 -3.23 30.31 -7.12
CA VAL A 289 -3.31 29.80 -8.50
C VAL A 289 -4.46 28.83 -8.66
N ALA A 290 -5.02 28.81 -9.87
CA ALA A 290 -6.02 27.85 -10.33
C ALA A 290 -5.42 27.01 -11.47
N PRO A 291 -4.87 25.81 -11.22
CA PRO A 291 -4.38 24.96 -12.29
C PRO A 291 -5.57 24.32 -13.02
N TYR A 292 -5.80 24.68 -14.28
CA TYR A 292 -6.79 24.04 -15.13
C TYR A 292 -6.10 23.00 -16.01
N GLY A 293 -6.56 21.75 -15.90
CA GLY A 293 -6.00 20.62 -16.63
C GLY A 293 -6.83 20.22 -17.84
N VAL A 294 -6.13 19.81 -18.89
CA VAL A 294 -6.67 19.17 -20.09
C VAL A 294 -5.89 17.89 -20.27
N TYR A 295 -6.54 16.73 -20.05
CA TYR A 295 -5.93 15.41 -20.16
C TYR A 295 -6.42 14.70 -21.41
N ASP A 296 -5.52 14.41 -22.32
CA ASP A 296 -5.77 13.58 -23.50
C ASP A 296 -5.83 12.10 -23.09
N ILE A 297 -7.02 11.52 -23.23
CA ILE A 297 -7.30 10.13 -22.82
C ILE A 297 -6.58 9.13 -23.72
N HIS A 298 -6.44 9.45 -25.02
CA HIS A 298 -5.83 8.56 -26.02
C HIS A 298 -4.31 8.54 -25.87
N GLN A 299 -3.68 9.71 -25.81
CA GLN A 299 -2.22 9.83 -25.82
C GLN A 299 -1.59 9.70 -24.42
N ASN A 300 -2.40 9.75 -23.34
CA ASN A 300 -1.90 9.84 -21.96
C ASN A 300 -0.97 11.05 -21.79
N GLU A 301 -1.35 12.18 -22.36
CA GLU A 301 -0.65 13.44 -22.30
C GLU A 301 -1.55 14.50 -21.63
N ALA A 302 -0.97 15.52 -21.06
CA ALA A 302 -1.74 16.56 -20.40
C ALA A 302 -1.13 17.95 -20.58
N TRP A 303 -2.00 18.93 -20.69
CA TRP A 303 -1.70 20.35 -20.57
C TRP A 303 -2.26 20.88 -19.26
N VAL A 304 -1.54 21.78 -18.59
CA VAL A 304 -2.04 22.50 -17.42
C VAL A 304 -1.75 23.98 -17.55
N SER A 305 -2.82 24.78 -17.67
CA SER A 305 -2.74 26.23 -17.55
C SER A 305 -2.80 26.64 -16.08
N VAL A 306 -1.76 27.28 -15.58
CA VAL A 306 -1.71 27.77 -14.19
C VAL A 306 -2.21 29.23 -14.18
N GLY A 307 -3.51 29.41 -13.92
CA GLY A 307 -4.13 30.74 -13.89
C GLY A 307 -3.88 31.48 -12.58
N ILE A 308 -3.57 32.76 -12.65
CA ILE A 308 -3.37 33.65 -11.50
C ILE A 308 -4.58 34.54 -11.23
N SER A 309 -5.57 34.53 -12.12
CA SER A 309 -6.80 35.29 -12.03
C SER A 309 -7.97 34.40 -11.56
N HIS A 310 -9.15 34.65 -12.13
CA HIS A 310 -10.35 33.92 -11.75
C HIS A 310 -10.56 32.69 -12.62
N ASP A 311 -10.99 31.59 -11.96
CA ASP A 311 -11.41 30.39 -12.59
C ASP A 311 -12.82 30.57 -13.17
N THR A 312 -12.87 30.98 -14.42
CA THR A 312 -14.08 31.27 -15.20
C THR A 312 -14.19 30.35 -16.41
N ALA A 313 -15.35 30.32 -17.07
CA ALA A 313 -15.52 29.57 -18.30
C ALA A 313 -14.59 30.03 -19.44
N GLU A 314 -14.30 31.33 -19.51
CA GLU A 314 -13.32 31.89 -20.44
C GLU A 314 -11.92 31.31 -20.22
N PHE A 315 -11.49 31.26 -18.97
CA PHE A 315 -10.20 30.61 -18.60
C PHE A 315 -10.17 29.12 -18.96
N ALA A 316 -11.26 28.41 -18.67
CA ALA A 316 -11.39 26.98 -18.98
C ALA A 316 -11.25 26.73 -20.50
N VAL A 317 -12.02 27.44 -21.32
CA VAL A 317 -11.95 27.28 -22.78
C VAL A 317 -10.61 27.77 -23.34
N GLN A 318 -10.03 28.81 -22.76
CA GLN A 318 -8.69 29.28 -23.16
C GLN A 318 -7.61 28.22 -22.84
N ALA A 319 -7.75 27.49 -21.75
CA ALA A 319 -6.84 26.37 -21.45
C ALA A 319 -6.97 25.23 -22.48
N ILE A 320 -8.20 24.92 -22.93
CA ILE A 320 -8.46 23.93 -23.99
C ILE A 320 -7.88 24.41 -25.33
N ARG A 321 -8.10 25.68 -25.69
CA ARG A 321 -7.50 26.30 -26.89
C ARG A 321 -5.98 26.21 -26.87
N THR A 322 -5.37 26.47 -25.70
CA THR A 322 -3.92 26.39 -25.56
C THR A 322 -3.42 24.95 -25.70
N TRP A 323 -4.12 23.98 -25.06
CA TRP A 323 -3.82 22.57 -25.24
C TRP A 323 -3.88 22.18 -26.73
N TRP A 324 -4.93 22.57 -27.42
CA TRP A 324 -5.06 22.26 -28.84
C TRP A 324 -3.87 22.77 -29.65
N ASN A 325 -3.52 24.04 -29.50
CA ASN A 325 -2.44 24.65 -30.25
C ASN A 325 -1.06 24.06 -29.92
N GLU A 326 -0.81 23.74 -28.67
CA GLU A 326 0.51 23.27 -28.20
C GLU A 326 0.69 21.74 -28.33
N MET A 327 -0.40 20.97 -28.27
CA MET A 327 -0.35 19.51 -28.21
C MET A 327 -1.37 18.85 -29.15
N GLY A 328 -2.62 19.31 -29.18
CA GLY A 328 -3.70 18.67 -29.92
C GLY A 328 -3.48 18.69 -31.43
N ALA A 329 -3.32 19.86 -32.04
CA ALA A 329 -3.14 19.99 -33.48
C ALA A 329 -1.93 19.20 -34.01
N PRO A 330 -0.75 19.20 -33.37
CA PRO A 330 0.36 18.36 -33.80
C PRO A 330 0.09 16.83 -33.69
N ARG A 331 -0.74 16.43 -32.75
CA ARG A 331 -1.09 15.01 -32.54
C ARG A 331 -2.20 14.52 -33.45
N TYR A 332 -3.14 15.39 -33.78
CA TYR A 332 -4.34 15.09 -34.53
C TYR A 332 -4.48 16.05 -35.76
N PRO A 333 -3.53 16.02 -36.70
CA PRO A 333 -3.51 16.99 -37.83
C PRO A 333 -4.73 16.86 -38.77
N ASN A 334 -5.42 15.71 -38.71
CA ASN A 334 -6.60 15.43 -39.54
C ASN A 334 -7.87 15.29 -38.67
N ALA A 335 -7.90 15.86 -37.46
CA ALA A 335 -9.06 15.79 -36.60
C ALA A 335 -10.27 16.45 -37.25
N THR A 336 -11.41 15.73 -37.18
CA THR A 336 -12.70 16.21 -37.69
C THR A 336 -13.70 16.45 -36.58
N SER A 337 -13.36 16.09 -35.34
CA SER A 337 -14.19 16.30 -34.16
C SER A 337 -13.35 16.22 -32.86
N LEU A 338 -13.90 16.74 -31.77
CA LEU A 338 -13.33 16.64 -30.43
C LEU A 338 -14.41 16.23 -29.43
N VAL A 339 -14.11 15.29 -28.54
CA VAL A 339 -14.98 14.98 -27.40
C VAL A 339 -14.36 15.49 -26.12
N ILE A 340 -15.13 16.24 -25.34
CA ILE A 340 -14.78 16.75 -24.01
C ILE A 340 -15.61 16.03 -22.95
N THR A 341 -14.96 15.42 -21.98
CA THR A 341 -15.60 14.93 -20.75
C THR A 341 -15.29 15.89 -19.61
N ALA A 342 -16.31 16.40 -18.93
CA ALA A 342 -16.18 17.38 -17.87
C ALA A 342 -17.08 17.01 -16.68
N ASP A 343 -16.78 17.52 -15.48
CA ASP A 343 -17.75 17.41 -14.39
C ASP A 343 -18.92 18.39 -14.57
N GLY A 344 -19.96 18.23 -13.76
CA GLY A 344 -21.18 19.03 -13.90
C GLY A 344 -21.11 20.44 -13.28
N GLY A 345 -20.01 20.80 -12.65
CA GLY A 345 -19.85 22.03 -11.86
C GLY A 345 -18.64 22.88 -12.26
N GLY A 346 -18.36 23.93 -11.48
CA GLY A 346 -17.19 24.77 -11.66
C GLY A 346 -17.23 25.62 -12.95
N SER A 347 -16.06 25.97 -13.51
CA SER A 347 -15.89 26.80 -14.68
C SER A 347 -16.34 26.14 -16.00
N ASN A 348 -16.46 24.85 -16.03
CA ASN A 348 -16.93 24.04 -17.16
C ASN A 348 -18.33 23.42 -16.91
N GLY A 349 -19.10 23.95 -15.95
CA GLY A 349 -20.40 23.39 -15.58
C GLY A 349 -21.46 23.50 -16.70
N TYR A 350 -22.30 22.45 -16.85
CA TYR A 350 -23.31 22.35 -17.91
C TYR A 350 -24.36 23.46 -17.89
N ARG A 351 -24.60 24.11 -16.74
CA ARG A 351 -25.55 25.21 -16.58
C ARG A 351 -24.99 26.56 -16.99
N LEU A 352 -23.66 26.65 -17.22
CA LEU A 352 -23.02 27.95 -17.55
C LEU A 352 -23.20 28.30 -19.01
N ARG A 353 -23.97 29.35 -19.27
CA ARG A 353 -24.14 29.89 -20.63
C ARG A 353 -22.81 30.39 -21.23
N LEU A 354 -21.94 30.96 -20.38
CA LEU A 354 -20.62 31.45 -20.79
C LEU A 354 -19.72 30.33 -21.29
N TRP A 355 -19.75 29.15 -20.65
CA TRP A 355 -19.04 27.96 -21.13
C TRP A 355 -19.43 27.58 -22.56
N LYS A 356 -20.74 27.57 -22.85
CA LYS A 356 -21.26 27.26 -24.18
C LYS A 356 -20.90 28.33 -25.23
N LEU A 357 -20.95 29.59 -24.83
CA LEU A 357 -20.58 30.70 -25.70
C LEU A 357 -19.09 30.68 -26.08
N GLU A 358 -18.22 30.49 -25.09
CA GLU A 358 -16.77 30.41 -25.32
C GLU A 358 -16.37 29.17 -26.14
N LEU A 359 -17.06 28.04 -25.93
CA LEU A 359 -16.88 26.87 -26.76
C LEU A 359 -17.32 27.10 -28.22
N GLN A 360 -18.39 27.83 -28.46
CA GLN A 360 -18.77 28.18 -29.83
C GLN A 360 -17.64 28.94 -30.52
N GLY A 361 -17.05 29.93 -29.85
CA GLY A 361 -15.90 30.64 -30.42
C GLY A 361 -14.72 29.70 -30.71
N LEU A 362 -14.45 28.75 -29.84
CA LEU A 362 -13.41 27.75 -30.10
C LEU A 362 -13.76 26.83 -31.28
N VAL A 363 -15.00 26.37 -31.37
CA VAL A 363 -15.49 25.53 -32.48
C VAL A 363 -15.35 26.26 -33.82
N ASP A 364 -15.72 27.52 -33.87
CA ASP A 364 -15.61 28.37 -35.09
C ASP A 364 -14.13 28.57 -35.52
N GLU A 365 -13.20 28.64 -34.53
CA GLU A 365 -11.77 28.72 -34.81
C GLU A 365 -11.19 27.38 -35.32
N LEU A 366 -11.67 26.26 -34.76
CA LEU A 366 -11.18 24.91 -35.12
C LEU A 366 -11.76 24.40 -36.44
N GLY A 367 -12.95 24.89 -36.84
CA GLY A 367 -13.65 24.47 -38.06
C GLY A 367 -14.31 23.09 -37.99
N PHE A 368 -14.33 22.45 -36.80
CA PHE A 368 -14.98 21.14 -36.59
C PHE A 368 -15.79 21.08 -35.28
N PRO A 369 -16.76 20.16 -35.17
CA PRO A 369 -17.64 20.08 -34.00
C PRO A 369 -16.94 19.64 -32.75
N ILE A 370 -17.40 20.13 -31.58
CA ILE A 370 -17.03 19.69 -30.24
C ILE A 370 -18.27 19.09 -29.58
N THR A 371 -18.15 17.83 -29.16
CA THR A 371 -19.15 17.15 -28.32
C THR A 371 -18.73 17.23 -26.86
N VAL A 372 -19.64 17.68 -26.01
CA VAL A 372 -19.41 17.75 -24.55
C VAL A 372 -20.31 16.74 -23.85
N CYS A 373 -19.71 15.94 -22.97
CA CYS A 373 -20.43 15.01 -22.10
C CYS A 373 -20.06 15.33 -20.65
N HIS A 374 -21.05 15.80 -19.87
CA HIS A 374 -20.85 16.06 -18.45
C HIS A 374 -21.11 14.82 -17.60
N LEU A 375 -20.26 14.65 -16.62
CA LEU A 375 -20.45 13.63 -15.56
C LEU A 375 -21.74 13.92 -14.77
N PRO A 376 -22.44 12.89 -14.30
CA PRO A 376 -23.62 13.07 -13.45
C PRO A 376 -23.32 13.92 -12.22
N PRO A 377 -24.29 14.72 -11.72
CA PRO A 377 -24.08 15.52 -10.52
C PRO A 377 -23.58 14.69 -9.33
N GLY A 378 -22.63 15.25 -8.57
CA GLY A 378 -22.04 14.59 -7.39
C GLY A 378 -20.99 13.52 -7.71
N THR A 379 -20.60 13.33 -8.97
CA THR A 379 -19.67 12.27 -9.39
C THR A 379 -18.30 12.78 -9.88
N SER A 380 -17.94 14.03 -9.57
CA SER A 380 -16.66 14.66 -9.99
C SER A 380 -15.42 13.80 -9.69
N LYS A 381 -15.44 13.04 -8.58
CA LYS A 381 -14.35 12.11 -8.24
C LYS A 381 -14.11 11.02 -9.29
N TRP A 382 -15.07 10.76 -10.20
CA TRP A 382 -14.94 9.78 -11.29
C TRP A 382 -14.40 10.39 -12.58
N ASN A 383 -14.18 11.72 -12.62
CA ASN A 383 -13.54 12.36 -13.74
C ASN A 383 -12.13 11.78 -13.95
N LYS A 384 -11.81 11.35 -15.18
CA LYS A 384 -10.55 10.67 -15.48
C LYS A 384 -9.34 11.50 -15.14
N ILE A 385 -9.42 12.81 -15.36
CA ILE A 385 -8.33 13.75 -15.08
C ILE A 385 -7.92 13.75 -13.60
N GLU A 386 -8.86 13.56 -12.66
CA GLU A 386 -8.57 13.49 -11.22
C GLU A 386 -7.62 12.34 -10.89
N HIS A 387 -7.83 11.18 -11.50
CA HIS A 387 -7.05 9.99 -11.24
C HIS A 387 -5.79 9.88 -12.10
N ARG A 388 -5.85 10.39 -13.34
CA ARG A 388 -4.78 10.25 -14.32
C ARG A 388 -3.77 11.40 -14.31
N LEU A 389 -4.18 12.58 -13.83
CA LEU A 389 -3.34 13.77 -13.80
C LEU A 389 -3.21 14.36 -12.39
N PHE A 390 -4.31 14.85 -11.79
CA PHE A 390 -4.27 15.65 -10.56
C PHE A 390 -3.74 14.89 -9.34
N SER A 391 -4.03 13.60 -9.23
CA SER A 391 -3.46 12.75 -8.18
C SER A 391 -1.94 12.66 -8.28
N PHE A 392 -1.39 12.63 -9.49
CA PHE A 392 0.06 12.58 -9.73
C PHE A 392 0.73 13.94 -9.54
N ILE A 393 0.10 15.04 -9.96
CA ILE A 393 0.55 16.40 -9.64
C ILE A 393 0.65 16.55 -8.11
N THR A 394 -0.38 16.13 -7.37
CA THR A 394 -0.37 16.19 -5.91
C THR A 394 0.77 15.37 -5.29
N LYS A 395 1.14 14.24 -5.91
CA LYS A 395 2.31 13.45 -5.50
C LYS A 395 3.64 14.14 -5.86
N SER A 396 3.71 14.80 -7.02
CA SER A 396 4.93 15.47 -7.51
C SER A 396 5.37 16.62 -6.61
N TRP A 397 4.42 17.38 -6.06
CA TRP A 397 4.73 18.52 -5.17
C TRP A 397 4.54 18.24 -3.67
N ARG A 398 4.39 16.96 -3.33
CA ARG A 398 4.16 16.53 -1.96
C ARG A 398 5.32 16.91 -1.05
N GLY A 399 5.01 17.67 0.03
CA GLY A 399 6.02 18.13 0.98
C GLY A 399 6.85 19.32 0.51
N LYS A 400 6.61 19.86 -0.70
CA LYS A 400 7.28 21.06 -1.22
C LYS A 400 6.41 22.30 -1.02
N PRO A 401 6.91 23.39 -0.39
CA PRO A 401 6.23 24.67 -0.40
C PRO A 401 6.14 25.23 -1.83
N LEU A 402 4.98 25.79 -2.18
CA LEU A 402 4.70 26.34 -3.50
C LEU A 402 5.06 27.83 -3.52
N VAL A 403 6.35 28.14 -3.38
CA VAL A 403 6.86 29.48 -3.06
C VAL A 403 6.67 30.53 -4.16
N THR A 404 6.63 30.12 -5.44
CA THR A 404 6.44 30.99 -6.60
C THR A 404 5.59 30.31 -7.68
N HIS A 405 5.02 31.10 -8.58
CA HIS A 405 4.29 30.62 -9.77
C HIS A 405 5.17 29.68 -10.62
N GLN A 406 6.45 30.05 -10.81
CA GLN A 406 7.38 29.25 -11.62
C GLN A 406 7.67 27.87 -10.98
N VAL A 407 7.79 27.81 -9.64
CA VAL A 407 7.94 26.53 -8.93
C VAL A 407 6.73 25.63 -9.17
N ILE A 408 5.51 26.19 -9.13
CA ILE A 408 4.28 25.45 -9.39
C ILE A 408 4.26 24.90 -10.82
N VAL A 409 4.54 25.74 -11.81
CA VAL A 409 4.61 25.34 -13.23
C VAL A 409 5.63 24.21 -13.42
N ASN A 410 6.83 24.35 -12.86
CA ASN A 410 7.90 23.37 -12.99
C ASN A 410 7.54 22.03 -12.32
N LEU A 411 6.94 22.04 -11.11
CA LEU A 411 6.51 20.84 -10.41
C LEU A 411 5.38 20.12 -11.14
N ILE A 412 4.46 20.85 -11.77
CA ILE A 412 3.42 20.28 -12.62
C ILE A 412 4.04 19.62 -13.85
N ALA A 413 4.90 20.34 -14.57
CA ALA A 413 5.57 19.83 -15.77
C ALA A 413 6.50 18.63 -15.49
N ALA A 414 7.08 18.57 -14.29
CA ALA A 414 7.92 17.45 -13.85
C ALA A 414 7.12 16.18 -13.47
N THR A 415 5.79 16.24 -13.51
CA THR A 415 4.94 15.10 -13.13
C THR A 415 5.10 13.95 -14.13
N LYS A 416 5.48 12.78 -13.63
CA LYS A 416 5.67 11.55 -14.42
C LYS A 416 4.99 10.37 -13.75
N THR A 417 4.62 9.38 -14.56
CA THR A 417 4.07 8.11 -14.10
C THR A 417 4.81 6.93 -14.73
N LYS A 418 4.67 5.75 -14.14
CA LYS A 418 5.18 4.51 -14.74
C LYS A 418 4.53 4.18 -16.09
N THR A 419 3.35 4.72 -16.35
CA THR A 419 2.58 4.53 -17.59
C THR A 419 2.92 5.54 -18.67
N GLY A 420 3.96 6.36 -18.48
CA GLY A 420 4.44 7.29 -19.52
C GLY A 420 3.66 8.60 -19.65
N LEU A 421 2.96 9.05 -18.59
CA LEU A 421 2.29 10.37 -18.62
C LEU A 421 3.29 11.48 -18.92
N ILE A 422 2.96 12.31 -19.92
CA ILE A 422 3.68 13.53 -20.29
C ILE A 422 2.82 14.72 -19.91
N VAL A 423 3.38 15.66 -19.15
CA VAL A 423 2.68 16.88 -18.72
C VAL A 423 3.44 18.10 -19.21
N ARG A 424 2.73 19.01 -19.88
CA ARG A 424 3.22 20.35 -20.18
C ARG A 424 2.42 21.37 -19.37
N SER A 425 3.06 22.42 -18.93
CA SER A 425 2.44 23.45 -18.09
C SER A 425 3.00 24.81 -18.38
N ARG A 426 2.14 25.82 -18.33
CA ARG A 426 2.52 27.22 -18.47
C ARG A 426 1.68 28.13 -17.57
N LEU A 427 2.29 29.19 -17.10
CA LEU A 427 1.59 30.28 -16.42
C LEU A 427 0.65 30.99 -17.39
N ASP A 428 -0.59 31.20 -16.96
CA ASP A 428 -1.55 32.06 -17.68
C ASP A 428 -1.73 33.36 -16.89
N GLU A 429 -1.11 34.42 -17.39
CA GLU A 429 -1.10 35.75 -16.76
C GLU A 429 -2.30 36.63 -17.17
N ARG A 430 -3.19 36.09 -18.02
CA ARG A 430 -4.36 36.84 -18.48
C ARG A 430 -5.35 37.03 -17.33
N THR A 431 -6.07 38.13 -17.42
CA THR A 431 -7.13 38.45 -16.46
C THR A 431 -8.48 38.01 -16.99
N TYR A 432 -9.21 37.24 -16.20
CA TYR A 432 -10.53 36.73 -16.52
C TYR A 432 -11.54 37.33 -15.55
N PRO A 433 -12.39 38.29 -15.98
CA PRO A 433 -13.34 38.97 -15.12
C PRO A 433 -14.46 38.00 -14.66
N LYS A 434 -14.88 38.15 -13.40
CA LYS A 434 -16.08 37.45 -12.92
C LYS A 434 -17.35 38.15 -13.37
N GLY A 435 -18.44 37.36 -13.42
CA GLY A 435 -19.79 37.91 -13.56
C GLY A 435 -20.19 38.31 -14.98
N ARG A 436 -19.41 37.92 -16.00
CA ARG A 436 -19.81 38.09 -17.39
C ARG A 436 -21.12 37.31 -17.63
N ARG A 437 -22.15 38.05 -18.06
CA ARG A 437 -23.47 37.46 -18.33
C ARG A 437 -23.66 37.25 -19.82
N VAL A 438 -24.31 36.18 -20.20
CA VAL A 438 -24.69 35.84 -21.57
C VAL A 438 -26.20 36.03 -21.70
N SER A 439 -26.62 36.89 -22.59
CA SER A 439 -28.04 37.16 -22.89
C SER A 439 -28.69 36.01 -23.64
N ASP A 440 -30.03 35.94 -23.61
CA ASP A 440 -30.80 34.95 -24.38
C ASP A 440 -30.55 35.08 -25.88
N LYS A 441 -30.36 36.35 -26.36
CA LYS A 441 -30.02 36.61 -27.77
C LYS A 441 -28.68 35.96 -28.16
N GLN A 442 -27.65 36.09 -27.32
CA GLN A 442 -26.35 35.47 -27.58
C GLN A 442 -26.45 33.94 -27.51
N LEU A 443 -27.22 33.41 -26.54
CA LEU A 443 -27.41 31.97 -26.42
C LEU A 443 -28.14 31.37 -27.65
N ALA A 444 -29.10 32.10 -28.21
CA ALA A 444 -29.88 31.68 -29.37
C ALA A 444 -29.04 31.64 -30.68
N LEU A 445 -27.88 32.31 -30.72
CA LEU A 445 -26.97 32.28 -31.84
C LEU A 445 -26.01 31.10 -31.84
N LEU A 446 -25.99 30.31 -30.79
CA LEU A 446 -25.12 29.13 -30.73
C LEU A 446 -25.64 28.01 -31.62
N ASN A 447 -24.75 27.41 -32.39
CA ASN A 447 -25.04 26.20 -33.17
C ASN A 447 -24.90 24.96 -32.28
N LEU A 448 -25.72 24.89 -31.21
CA LEU A 448 -25.70 23.89 -30.21
C LEU A 448 -26.85 22.88 -30.42
N GLU A 449 -26.49 21.63 -30.59
CA GLU A 449 -27.39 20.47 -30.78
C GLU A 449 -27.41 19.62 -29.51
N PRO A 450 -28.49 19.65 -28.69
CA PRO A 450 -28.65 18.78 -27.57
C PRO A 450 -28.81 17.33 -28.03
N HIS A 451 -28.18 16.38 -27.32
CA HIS A 451 -28.43 14.95 -27.60
C HIS A 451 -29.81 14.52 -27.09
N ALA A 452 -30.35 13.44 -27.65
CA ALA A 452 -31.65 12.88 -27.24
C ALA A 452 -31.62 12.40 -25.77
N PHE A 453 -30.47 11.92 -25.30
CA PHE A 453 -30.28 11.48 -23.91
C PHE A 453 -29.60 12.60 -23.12
N HIS A 454 -30.34 13.19 -22.16
CA HIS A 454 -29.86 14.28 -21.28
C HIS A 454 -29.13 15.39 -22.04
N GLY A 455 -29.85 16.06 -22.95
CA GLY A 455 -29.31 17.14 -23.77
C GLY A 455 -28.75 18.34 -23.00
N GLU A 456 -29.11 18.48 -21.71
CA GLU A 456 -28.48 19.42 -20.78
C GLU A 456 -27.04 19.01 -20.37
N TRP A 457 -26.74 17.70 -20.36
CA TRP A 457 -25.43 17.16 -20.04
C TRP A 457 -24.62 16.80 -21.28
N ASN A 458 -25.32 16.40 -22.36
CA ASN A 458 -24.73 15.89 -23.58
C ASN A 458 -25.17 16.73 -24.77
N TYR A 459 -24.24 17.40 -25.41
CA TYR A 459 -24.54 18.25 -26.55
C TYR A 459 -23.34 18.38 -27.48
N THR A 460 -23.60 18.69 -28.75
CA THR A 460 -22.58 18.99 -29.75
C THR A 460 -22.71 20.44 -30.17
N ILE A 461 -21.60 21.16 -30.21
CA ILE A 461 -21.52 22.52 -30.80
C ILE A 461 -20.84 22.38 -32.15
N ARG A 462 -21.48 22.91 -33.20
CA ARG A 462 -20.98 22.92 -34.59
C ARG A 462 -20.48 24.26 -35.00
N PRO A 463 -19.57 24.38 -36.00
CA PRO A 463 -19.21 25.62 -36.57
C PRO A 463 -20.43 26.41 -37.07
N THR A 464 -20.44 27.72 -36.84
CA THR A 464 -21.50 28.62 -37.36
C THR A 464 -21.31 28.96 -38.83
N VAL A 465 -20.08 28.89 -39.32
CA VAL A 465 -19.73 29.01 -40.73
C VAL A 465 -19.32 27.63 -41.24
N ALA A 466 -19.91 27.15 -42.35
CA ALA A 466 -19.44 25.95 -43.00
C ALA A 466 -17.99 26.14 -43.44
N ALA A 467 -17.11 25.23 -43.05
CA ALA A 467 -15.70 25.22 -43.39
C ALA A 467 -15.47 25.10 -44.89
#